data_88574c3e6f8e8eb410cba38f355c240e
#
_entry.id   88574c3e6f8e8eb410cba38f355c240e
#
_cell.length_a   1.000
_cell.length_b   1.000
_cell.length_c   1.000
_cell.angle_alpha   90.00
_cell.angle_beta   90.00
_cell.angle_gamma   90.00
#
_symmetry.space_group_name_H-M   'P 1'
#
loop_
_entity.id
_entity.type
_entity.pdbx_description
1 polymer ?
#
loop_
_entity_poly.entity_id
_entity_poly.type
_entity_poly.pdbx_seq_one_letter_code
_entity_poly.pdbx_strand_id
1 'polypeptide(L)'
;MIKNLFSILIASCLALPAVAGNITVPTLTIGNDTYKNATISYKGGLTAKISHDEGTKSIPVSKLAPEHQAALGITPEIISRETAKMEALKEKALEKKKKQAEEREQTKEKLRGFLNELNRSEYYQLAVYGTYKNGILVHPYSYYDGNCVHEHTSVKYIVLGIPKKGITKDTLLKIKAIPNGHVEMDGERIPALKFLLYENEEKAFRKASQQMLKMN
;
A
#
# COMPACT_ATOMS: atom_id res chain seq x y z
N MET A 1 -19.34 -8.10 39.75
CA MET A 1 -18.60 -9.35 39.46
C MET A 1 -19.34 -10.12 38.40
N ILE A 2 -18.93 -9.98 37.16
CA ILE A 2 -19.47 -10.78 36.03
C ILE A 2 -18.25 -11.37 35.33
N LYS A 3 -18.10 -12.68 35.45
CA LYS A 3 -17.03 -13.48 34.84
C LYS A 3 -17.46 -13.76 33.39
N ASN A 4 -16.76 -13.16 32.44
CA ASN A 4 -16.88 -13.52 31.02
C ASN A 4 -16.11 -14.82 30.77
N LEU A 5 -16.85 -15.91 30.55
CA LEU A 5 -16.34 -17.15 29.98
C LEU A 5 -16.12 -16.94 28.47
N PHE A 6 -14.89 -16.79 28.08
CA PHE A 6 -14.47 -16.91 26.68
C PHE A 6 -14.41 -18.39 26.32
N SER A 7 -15.43 -18.89 25.64
CA SER A 7 -15.40 -20.22 24.99
C SER A 7 -14.51 -20.13 23.76
N ILE A 8 -13.28 -20.62 23.90
CA ILE A 8 -12.37 -20.83 22.76
C ILE A 8 -12.87 -22.08 22.03
N LEU A 9 -13.56 -21.87 20.90
CA LEU A 9 -13.90 -22.93 19.96
C LEU A 9 -12.62 -23.28 19.17
N ILE A 10 -11.89 -24.30 19.66
CA ILE A 10 -10.77 -24.90 18.93
C ILE A 10 -11.38 -25.71 17.79
N ALA A 11 -11.48 -25.09 16.62
CA ALA A 11 -11.74 -25.81 15.38
C ALA A 11 -10.52 -26.69 15.08
N SER A 12 -10.60 -27.95 15.48
CA SER A 12 -9.63 -28.99 15.07
C SER A 12 -9.75 -29.18 13.56
N CYS A 13 -8.92 -28.46 12.80
CA CYS A 13 -8.63 -28.81 11.43
C CYS A 13 -7.94 -30.18 11.43
N LEU A 14 -8.72 -31.25 11.30
CA LEU A 14 -8.23 -32.56 10.90
C LEU A 14 -7.57 -32.38 9.53
N ALA A 15 -6.28 -32.11 9.52
CA ALA A 15 -5.44 -32.21 8.34
C ALA A 15 -5.38 -33.69 7.98
N LEU A 16 -6.31 -34.16 7.12
CA LEU A 16 -6.19 -35.46 6.49
C LEU A 16 -4.80 -35.49 5.80
N PRO A 17 -4.00 -36.54 6.02
CA PRO A 17 -2.70 -36.64 5.38
C PRO A 17 -2.91 -36.53 3.86
N ALA A 18 -2.16 -35.66 3.22
CA ALA A 18 -2.10 -35.66 1.76
C ALA A 18 -1.53 -37.03 1.36
N VAL A 19 -2.33 -37.82 0.67
CA VAL A 19 -1.89 -39.13 0.15
C VAL A 19 -0.82 -38.85 -0.92
N ALA A 20 0.45 -38.92 -0.52
CA ALA A 20 1.55 -38.83 -1.45
C ALA A 20 1.74 -40.21 -2.04
N GLY A 21 1.41 -40.38 -3.32
CA GLY A 21 1.58 -41.63 -4.05
C GLY A 21 2.55 -41.50 -5.21
N ASN A 22 3.31 -42.54 -5.44
CA ASN A 22 4.11 -42.67 -6.65
C ASN A 22 3.74 -44.00 -7.33
N ILE A 23 3.50 -43.96 -8.63
CA ILE A 23 3.29 -45.15 -9.46
C ILE A 23 4.25 -45.11 -10.65
N THR A 24 4.81 -46.28 -11.00
CA THR A 24 5.66 -46.42 -12.19
C THR A 24 4.95 -47.29 -13.23
N VAL A 25 4.89 -46.79 -14.45
CA VAL A 25 4.31 -47.49 -15.60
C VAL A 25 5.29 -47.52 -16.74
N PRO A 26 5.40 -48.67 -17.48
CA PRO A 26 6.33 -48.78 -18.59
C PRO A 26 6.05 -47.78 -19.70
N THR A 27 4.78 -47.50 -19.94
CA THR A 27 4.30 -46.53 -20.95
C THR A 27 3.09 -45.82 -20.42
N LEU A 28 3.12 -44.49 -20.50
CA LEU A 28 2.02 -43.61 -20.11
C LEU A 28 1.62 -42.77 -21.32
N THR A 29 0.36 -42.84 -21.73
CA THR A 29 -0.17 -41.99 -22.81
C THR A 29 -1.13 -40.97 -22.21
N ILE A 30 -0.91 -39.68 -22.54
CA ILE A 30 -1.76 -38.56 -22.11
C ILE A 30 -2.05 -37.67 -23.32
N GLY A 31 -3.28 -37.73 -23.80
CA GLY A 31 -3.61 -37.08 -25.09
C GLY A 31 -2.79 -37.70 -26.21
N ASN A 32 -1.99 -36.86 -26.90
CA ASN A 32 -1.13 -37.28 -28.00
C ASN A 32 0.32 -37.63 -27.58
N ASP A 33 0.66 -37.38 -26.31
CA ASP A 33 2.01 -37.59 -25.80
C ASP A 33 2.15 -38.98 -25.18
N THR A 34 3.24 -39.68 -25.48
CA THR A 34 3.58 -40.99 -24.92
C THR A 34 4.91 -40.91 -24.19
N TYR A 35 4.92 -41.30 -22.91
CA TYR A 35 6.07 -41.25 -22.01
C TYR A 35 6.51 -42.70 -21.71
N LYS A 36 7.80 -43.02 -21.93
CA LYS A 36 8.39 -44.32 -21.58
C LYS A 36 8.98 -44.27 -20.18
N ASN A 37 8.92 -45.40 -19.46
CA ASN A 37 9.42 -45.56 -18.10
C ASN A 37 8.92 -44.43 -17.15
N ALA A 38 7.61 -44.13 -17.24
CA ALA A 38 7.06 -43.00 -16.55
C ALA A 38 6.76 -43.27 -15.06
N THR A 39 7.28 -42.43 -14.18
CA THR A 39 6.91 -42.41 -12.77
C THR A 39 6.02 -41.22 -12.52
N ILE A 40 4.78 -41.45 -12.10
CA ILE A 40 3.80 -40.41 -11.75
C ILE A 40 3.86 -40.19 -10.25
N SER A 41 4.13 -38.95 -9.84
CA SER A 41 4.19 -38.55 -8.45
C SER A 41 3.07 -37.54 -8.15
N TYR A 42 2.32 -37.79 -7.10
CA TYR A 42 1.29 -36.89 -6.62
C TYR A 42 1.57 -36.46 -5.16
N LYS A 43 1.62 -35.14 -4.92
CA LYS A 43 1.89 -34.55 -3.61
C LYS A 43 0.72 -33.66 -3.13
N GLY A 44 -0.45 -33.80 -3.73
CA GLY A 44 -1.60 -32.95 -3.50
C GLY A 44 -1.77 -31.86 -4.57
N GLY A 45 -2.92 -31.16 -4.52
CA GLY A 45 -3.28 -30.13 -5.50
C GLY A 45 -3.92 -30.68 -6.77
N LEU A 46 -3.91 -29.88 -7.84
CA LEU A 46 -4.55 -30.20 -9.12
C LEU A 46 -3.56 -30.67 -10.19
N THR A 47 -2.30 -30.89 -9.83
CA THR A 47 -1.27 -31.33 -10.77
C THR A 47 -0.50 -32.54 -10.23
N ALA A 48 -0.15 -33.45 -11.13
CA ALA A 48 0.79 -34.54 -10.88
C ALA A 48 2.08 -34.30 -11.67
N LYS A 49 3.20 -34.77 -11.14
CA LYS A 49 4.51 -34.71 -11.79
C LYS A 49 4.79 -36.07 -12.44
N ILE A 50 5.17 -36.05 -13.71
CA ILE A 50 5.63 -37.21 -14.43
C ILE A 50 7.13 -37.09 -14.64
N SER A 51 7.89 -38.09 -14.22
CA SER A 51 9.30 -38.25 -14.54
C SER A 51 9.41 -39.40 -15.54
N HIS A 52 10.11 -39.22 -16.66
CA HIS A 52 10.28 -40.18 -17.74
C HIS A 52 11.68 -40.06 -18.35
N ASP A 53 12.05 -40.91 -19.28
CA ASP A 53 13.40 -40.99 -19.85
C ASP A 53 13.91 -39.66 -20.41
N GLU A 54 13.04 -38.84 -20.97
CA GLU A 54 13.39 -37.55 -21.59
C GLU A 54 13.27 -36.35 -20.60
N GLY A 55 12.92 -36.59 -19.34
CA GLY A 55 12.84 -35.52 -18.33
C GLY A 55 11.62 -35.57 -17.41
N THR A 56 11.12 -34.38 -17.04
CA THR A 56 9.99 -34.22 -16.10
C THR A 56 8.96 -33.26 -16.62
N LYS A 57 7.69 -33.63 -16.51
CA LYS A 57 6.55 -32.78 -16.90
C LYS A 57 5.51 -32.73 -15.78
N SER A 58 4.87 -31.56 -15.59
CA SER A 58 3.71 -31.43 -14.70
C SER A 58 2.43 -31.42 -15.53
N ILE A 59 1.47 -32.22 -15.14
CA ILE A 59 0.18 -32.32 -15.81
C ILE A 59 -0.99 -32.12 -14.83
N PRO A 60 -2.13 -31.64 -15.30
CA PRO A 60 -3.37 -31.64 -14.51
C PRO A 60 -3.78 -33.06 -14.15
N VAL A 61 -4.17 -33.31 -12.90
CA VAL A 61 -4.67 -34.63 -12.46
C VAL A 61 -5.87 -35.11 -13.26
N SER A 62 -6.70 -34.17 -13.77
CA SER A 62 -7.85 -34.48 -14.63
C SER A 62 -7.49 -35.12 -15.98
N LYS A 63 -6.23 -35.06 -16.40
CA LYS A 63 -5.71 -35.70 -17.62
C LYS A 63 -5.17 -37.12 -17.39
N LEU A 64 -5.03 -37.52 -16.12
CA LEU A 64 -4.66 -38.90 -15.79
C LEU A 64 -5.86 -39.82 -15.98
N ALA A 65 -5.61 -41.04 -16.49
CA ALA A 65 -6.63 -42.06 -16.55
C ALA A 65 -7.19 -42.39 -15.15
N PRO A 66 -8.47 -42.75 -15.02
CA PRO A 66 -9.10 -43.01 -13.71
C PRO A 66 -8.36 -44.04 -12.86
N GLU A 67 -7.79 -45.07 -13.50
CA GLU A 67 -6.96 -46.11 -12.84
C GLU A 67 -5.71 -45.53 -12.17
N HIS A 68 -5.03 -44.58 -12.85
CA HIS A 68 -3.85 -43.91 -12.30
C HIS A 68 -4.23 -42.92 -11.18
N GLN A 69 -5.38 -42.25 -11.33
CA GLN A 69 -5.93 -41.38 -10.25
C GLN A 69 -6.21 -42.22 -9.01
N ALA A 70 -6.91 -43.36 -9.17
CA ALA A 70 -7.25 -44.24 -8.04
C ALA A 70 -5.97 -44.84 -7.39
N ALA A 71 -4.98 -45.27 -8.17
CA ALA A 71 -3.72 -45.80 -7.67
C ALA A 71 -2.89 -44.73 -6.89
N LEU A 72 -3.06 -43.44 -7.22
CA LEU A 72 -2.43 -42.31 -6.52
C LEU A 72 -3.29 -41.82 -5.35
N GLY A 73 -4.45 -42.42 -5.05
CA GLY A 73 -5.38 -41.99 -4.03
C GLY A 73 -6.10 -40.67 -4.36
N ILE A 74 -6.16 -40.30 -5.64
CA ILE A 74 -6.84 -39.09 -6.10
C ILE A 74 -8.32 -39.40 -6.28
N THR A 75 -9.15 -38.93 -5.37
CA THR A 75 -10.61 -39.10 -5.45
C THR A 75 -11.29 -37.85 -6.01
N PRO A 76 -12.54 -37.96 -6.55
CA PRO A 76 -13.31 -36.79 -6.98
C PRO A 76 -13.46 -35.72 -5.90
N GLU A 77 -13.58 -36.13 -4.62
CA GLU A 77 -13.70 -35.22 -3.49
C GLU A 77 -12.41 -34.42 -3.29
N ILE A 78 -11.23 -35.04 -3.46
CA ILE A 78 -9.94 -34.35 -3.40
C ILE A 78 -9.85 -33.31 -4.51
N ILE A 79 -10.21 -33.68 -5.74
CA ILE A 79 -10.21 -32.76 -6.88
C ILE A 79 -11.15 -31.59 -6.63
N SER A 80 -12.39 -31.85 -6.18
CA SER A 80 -13.38 -30.81 -5.88
C SER A 80 -12.87 -29.86 -4.78
N ARG A 81 -12.31 -30.39 -3.69
CA ARG A 81 -11.77 -29.60 -2.59
C ARG A 81 -10.60 -28.73 -3.04
N GLU A 82 -9.67 -29.28 -3.81
CA GLU A 82 -8.51 -28.51 -4.28
C GLU A 82 -8.91 -27.47 -5.34
N THR A 83 -9.91 -27.76 -6.17
CA THR A 83 -10.50 -26.77 -7.09
C THR A 83 -11.10 -25.61 -6.33
N ALA A 84 -11.94 -25.87 -5.33
CA ALA A 84 -12.55 -24.84 -4.49
C ALA A 84 -11.51 -23.98 -3.76
N LYS A 85 -10.42 -24.59 -3.26
CA LYS A 85 -9.31 -23.84 -2.66
C LYS A 85 -8.64 -22.91 -3.66
N MET A 86 -8.38 -23.38 -4.88
CA MET A 86 -7.75 -22.57 -5.93
C MET A 86 -8.64 -21.40 -6.37
N GLU A 87 -9.95 -21.61 -6.46
CA GLU A 87 -10.91 -20.56 -6.76
C GLU A 87 -10.95 -19.51 -5.65
N ALA A 88 -11.02 -19.93 -4.39
CA ALA A 88 -10.98 -19.02 -3.25
C ALA A 88 -9.67 -18.22 -3.18
N LEU A 89 -8.54 -18.83 -3.52
CA LEU A 89 -7.26 -18.12 -3.59
C LEU A 89 -7.22 -17.10 -4.74
N LYS A 90 -7.79 -17.44 -5.91
CA LYS A 90 -7.90 -16.52 -7.05
C LYS A 90 -8.80 -15.33 -6.70
N GLU A 91 -9.94 -15.58 -6.06
CA GLU A 91 -10.87 -14.52 -5.63
C GLU A 91 -10.20 -13.56 -4.65
N LYS A 92 -9.54 -14.09 -3.60
CA LYS A 92 -8.79 -13.27 -2.64
C LYS A 92 -7.67 -12.47 -3.30
N ALA A 93 -6.97 -13.06 -4.27
CA ALA A 93 -5.93 -12.36 -5.02
C ALA A 93 -6.49 -11.22 -5.88
N LEU A 94 -7.67 -11.45 -6.49
CA LEU A 94 -8.36 -10.43 -7.29
C LEU A 94 -8.87 -9.29 -6.41
N GLU A 95 -9.49 -9.61 -5.27
CA GLU A 95 -9.95 -8.63 -4.29
C GLU A 95 -8.80 -7.76 -3.77
N LYS A 96 -7.67 -8.39 -3.41
CA LYS A 96 -6.47 -7.67 -2.99
C LYS A 96 -5.96 -6.71 -4.07
N LYS A 97 -5.96 -7.14 -5.34
CA LYS A 97 -5.56 -6.28 -6.46
C LYS A 97 -6.51 -5.09 -6.65
N LYS A 98 -7.83 -5.32 -6.54
CA LYS A 98 -8.83 -4.24 -6.61
C LYS A 98 -8.62 -3.22 -5.51
N LYS A 99 -8.48 -3.66 -4.26
CA LYS A 99 -8.24 -2.78 -3.12
C LYS A 99 -6.95 -1.95 -3.29
N GLN A 100 -5.87 -2.58 -3.75
CA GLN A 100 -4.61 -1.86 -4.02
C GLN A 100 -4.76 -0.83 -5.16
N ALA A 101 -5.55 -1.14 -6.19
CA ALA A 101 -5.80 -0.19 -7.27
C ALA A 101 -6.61 1.03 -6.77
N GLU A 102 -7.65 0.80 -5.96
CA GLU A 102 -8.46 1.86 -5.35
C GLU A 102 -7.62 2.76 -4.42
N GLU A 103 -6.78 2.16 -3.57
CA GLU A 103 -5.88 2.90 -2.68
C GLU A 103 -4.88 3.77 -3.47
N ARG A 104 -4.38 3.25 -4.60
CA ARG A 104 -3.49 4.02 -5.50
C ARG A 104 -4.20 5.22 -6.12
N GLU A 105 -5.42 5.02 -6.64
CA GLU A 105 -6.18 6.12 -7.23
C GLU A 105 -6.56 7.19 -6.21
N GLN A 106 -6.97 6.79 -5.01
CA GLN A 106 -7.21 7.74 -3.91
C GLN A 106 -5.95 8.54 -3.56
N THR A 107 -4.78 7.88 -3.56
CA THR A 107 -3.50 8.55 -3.31
C THR A 107 -3.16 9.54 -4.41
N LYS A 108 -3.39 9.18 -5.69
CA LYS A 108 -3.18 10.07 -6.84
C LYS A 108 -4.13 11.27 -6.78
N GLU A 109 -5.38 11.07 -6.38
CA GLU A 109 -6.36 12.15 -6.26
C GLU A 109 -5.96 13.15 -5.16
N LYS A 110 -5.58 12.65 -3.97
CA LYS A 110 -5.05 13.51 -2.90
C LYS A 110 -3.82 14.30 -3.35
N LEU A 111 -2.92 13.66 -4.11
CA LEU A 111 -1.73 14.31 -4.63
C LEU A 111 -2.06 15.40 -5.66
N ARG A 112 -3.03 15.16 -6.56
CA ARG A 112 -3.53 16.17 -7.49
C ARG A 112 -4.15 17.35 -6.75
N GLY A 113 -4.96 17.08 -5.72
CA GLY A 113 -5.52 18.11 -4.85
C GLY A 113 -4.45 18.99 -4.21
N PHE A 114 -3.42 18.37 -3.63
CA PHE A 114 -2.30 19.09 -3.02
C PHE A 114 -1.50 19.92 -4.06
N LEU A 115 -1.24 19.37 -5.25
CA LEU A 115 -0.57 20.12 -6.33
C LEU A 115 -1.38 21.33 -6.78
N ASN A 116 -2.71 21.23 -6.81
CA ASN A 116 -3.59 22.35 -7.12
C ASN A 116 -3.52 23.44 -6.05
N GLU A 117 -3.50 23.05 -4.78
CA GLU A 117 -3.26 24.00 -3.67
C GLU A 117 -1.89 24.68 -3.81
N LEU A 118 -0.85 23.88 -4.09
CA LEU A 118 0.51 24.39 -4.28
C LEU A 118 0.63 25.36 -5.46
N ASN A 119 -0.12 25.16 -6.54
CA ASN A 119 -0.16 26.08 -7.67
C ASN A 119 -0.85 27.42 -7.36
N ARG A 120 -1.74 27.44 -6.37
CA ARG A 120 -2.45 28.64 -5.89
C ARG A 120 -1.74 29.29 -4.70
N SER A 121 -0.69 28.66 -4.18
CA SER A 121 0.02 29.16 -3.00
C SER A 121 0.96 30.30 -3.35
N GLU A 122 1.21 31.12 -2.36
CA GLU A 122 2.18 32.21 -2.42
C GLU A 122 3.41 31.89 -1.57
N TYR A 123 4.51 32.57 -1.86
CA TYR A 123 5.71 32.54 -1.04
C TYR A 123 5.60 33.56 0.08
N TYR A 124 5.90 33.10 1.28
CA TYR A 124 5.96 33.95 2.46
C TYR A 124 7.37 33.86 3.08
N GLN A 125 7.89 35.03 3.43
CA GLN A 125 9.10 35.19 4.25
C GLN A 125 8.64 35.66 5.62
N LEU A 126 8.80 34.84 6.65
CA LEU A 126 8.18 35.00 7.95
C LEU A 126 9.18 34.78 9.08
N ALA A 127 9.14 35.61 10.09
CA ALA A 127 9.89 35.42 11.32
C ALA A 127 8.96 34.95 12.44
N VAL A 128 9.38 33.93 13.17
CA VAL A 128 8.61 33.34 14.27
C VAL A 128 8.77 34.16 15.52
N TYR A 129 7.66 34.57 16.17
CA TYR A 129 7.72 35.23 17.45
C TYR A 129 7.02 34.46 18.59
N GLY A 130 6.29 33.39 18.24
CA GLY A 130 5.62 32.57 19.26
C GLY A 130 5.03 31.28 18.70
N THR A 131 4.39 30.55 19.58
CA THR A 131 3.67 29.32 19.23
C THR A 131 2.18 29.48 19.52
N TYR A 132 1.37 28.81 18.73
CA TYR A 132 -0.08 28.70 18.91
C TYR A 132 -0.47 27.22 18.85
N LYS A 133 -1.60 26.82 19.41
CA LYS A 133 -2.11 25.42 19.50
C LYS A 133 -1.56 24.50 18.40
N ASN A 134 -2.09 24.61 17.17
CA ASN A 134 -1.73 23.80 16.01
C ASN A 134 -0.89 24.57 14.99
N GLY A 135 -0.22 25.65 15.37
CA GLY A 135 0.52 26.53 14.49
C GLY A 135 1.60 27.33 15.20
N ILE A 136 2.12 28.31 14.50
CA ILE A 136 3.11 29.26 14.97
C ILE A 136 2.63 30.69 14.66
N LEU A 137 2.99 31.63 15.52
CA LEU A 137 2.76 33.07 15.35
C LEU A 137 3.96 33.64 14.61
N VAL A 138 3.70 34.38 13.54
CA VAL A 138 4.72 34.94 12.67
C VAL A 138 4.37 36.33 12.21
N HIS A 139 5.39 37.09 11.81
CA HIS A 139 5.25 38.34 11.09
C HIS A 139 6.11 38.33 9.82
N PRO A 140 5.77 39.10 8.78
CA PRO A 140 6.59 39.23 7.59
C PRO A 140 7.98 39.82 7.92
N TYR A 141 9.00 39.40 7.15
CA TYR A 141 10.28 40.03 7.15
C TYR A 141 10.80 40.22 5.73
N SER A 142 11.65 41.21 5.53
CA SER A 142 12.39 41.41 4.28
C SER A 142 13.89 41.52 4.56
N TYR A 143 14.71 41.30 3.53
CA TYR A 143 16.15 41.58 3.59
C TYR A 143 16.42 42.94 2.96
N TYR A 144 17.06 43.81 3.70
CA TYR A 144 17.59 45.09 3.19
C TYR A 144 19.09 45.15 3.43
N ASP A 145 19.90 45.41 2.37
CA ASP A 145 21.35 45.45 2.41
C ASP A 145 22.04 44.23 3.10
N GLY A 146 21.47 43.04 2.89
CA GLY A 146 21.99 41.81 3.51
C GLY A 146 21.63 41.61 4.97
N ASN A 147 20.97 42.58 5.60
CA ASN A 147 20.45 42.48 6.95
C ASN A 147 18.98 42.09 6.95
N CYS A 148 18.60 41.20 7.86
CA CYS A 148 17.19 40.88 8.09
C CYS A 148 16.52 42.07 8.76
N VAL A 149 15.62 42.71 8.05
CA VAL A 149 14.75 43.78 8.62
C VAL A 149 13.41 43.14 8.93
N HIS A 150 13.05 43.09 10.20
CA HIS A 150 11.70 42.81 10.59
C HIS A 150 10.86 44.00 10.13
N GLU A 151 10.01 43.79 9.13
CA GLU A 151 9.00 44.79 8.84
C GLU A 151 8.14 44.88 10.10
N HIS A 152 8.21 46.01 10.81
CA HIS A 152 7.30 46.36 11.92
C HIS A 152 5.90 46.64 11.37
N THR A 153 5.41 45.72 10.54
CA THR A 153 4.03 45.72 10.11
C THR A 153 3.21 45.19 11.27
N SER A 154 2.11 45.89 11.56
CA SER A 154 1.08 45.41 12.50
C SER A 154 0.44 44.10 12.08
N VAL A 155 0.85 43.55 10.93
CA VAL A 155 0.28 42.37 10.36
C VAL A 155 0.97 41.12 10.95
N LYS A 156 0.19 40.40 11.72
CA LYS A 156 0.55 39.11 12.30
C LYS A 156 -0.16 38.02 11.52
N TYR A 157 0.46 36.84 11.41
CA TYR A 157 -0.19 35.67 10.88
C TYR A 157 -0.07 34.48 11.83
N ILE A 158 -0.99 33.54 11.70
CA ILE A 158 -0.86 32.20 12.29
C ILE A 158 -0.66 31.21 11.16
N VAL A 159 0.49 30.50 11.14
CA VAL A 159 0.75 29.42 10.18
C VAL A 159 0.32 28.11 10.81
N LEU A 160 -0.72 27.50 10.23
CA LEU A 160 -1.29 26.24 10.68
C LEU A 160 -0.69 25.05 9.92
N GLY A 161 -0.55 23.90 10.60
CA GLY A 161 -0.08 22.66 10.00
C GLY A 161 1.43 22.56 9.76
N ILE A 162 2.21 23.55 10.19
CA ILE A 162 3.67 23.50 10.07
C ILE A 162 4.28 22.57 11.13
N PRO A 163 5.26 21.72 10.76
CA PRO A 163 6.00 20.91 11.72
C PRO A 163 6.79 21.80 12.69
N LYS A 164 6.50 21.72 13.98
CA LYS A 164 7.13 22.59 15.01
C LYS A 164 8.53 22.16 15.42
N LYS A 165 8.99 20.98 15.05
CA LYS A 165 10.32 20.46 15.43
C LYS A 165 11.42 21.36 14.88
N GLY A 166 12.24 21.91 15.74
CA GLY A 166 13.36 22.78 15.36
C GLY A 166 12.98 24.25 15.10
N ILE A 167 11.71 24.62 15.24
CA ILE A 167 11.26 26.00 15.11
C ILE A 167 11.26 26.66 16.51
N THR A 168 12.06 27.71 16.65
CA THR A 168 12.14 28.53 17.86
C THR A 168 11.76 29.98 17.56
N LYS A 169 11.65 30.80 18.60
CA LYS A 169 11.50 32.24 18.43
C LYS A 169 12.66 32.78 17.57
N ASP A 170 12.37 33.75 16.73
CA ASP A 170 13.30 34.38 15.77
C ASP A 170 13.78 33.46 14.62
N THR A 171 13.24 32.24 14.50
CA THR A 171 13.46 31.41 13.33
C THR A 171 12.89 32.09 12.08
N LEU A 172 13.72 32.22 11.04
CA LEU A 172 13.31 32.75 9.74
C LEU A 172 12.81 31.61 8.85
N LEU A 173 11.62 31.78 8.30
CA LEU A 173 10.96 30.75 7.47
C LEU A 173 10.73 31.29 6.07
N LYS A 174 11.00 30.45 5.08
CA LYS A 174 10.58 30.63 3.69
C LYS A 174 9.66 29.48 3.32
N ILE A 175 8.39 29.76 3.15
CA ILE A 175 7.35 28.75 2.99
C ILE A 175 6.42 29.05 1.82
N LYS A 176 5.83 27.98 1.29
CA LYS A 176 4.62 28.04 0.47
C LYS A 176 3.41 27.84 1.36
N ALA A 177 2.47 28.76 1.28
CA ALA A 177 1.25 28.70 2.07
C ALA A 177 0.05 29.29 1.28
N ILE A 178 -1.14 28.99 1.73
CA ILE A 178 -2.39 29.58 1.20
C ILE A 178 -3.16 30.26 2.33
N PRO A 179 -3.90 31.34 2.06
CA PRO A 179 -4.82 31.92 3.02
C PRO A 179 -5.82 30.88 3.53
N ASN A 180 -6.03 30.83 4.83
CA ASN A 180 -6.92 29.87 5.50
C ASN A 180 -7.87 30.54 6.53
N GLY A 181 -8.43 31.67 6.15
CA GLY A 181 -9.35 32.43 6.99
C GLY A 181 -8.64 33.16 8.12
N HIS A 182 -9.26 33.15 9.33
CA HIS A 182 -8.79 33.86 10.52
C HIS A 182 -8.90 32.95 11.73
N VAL A 183 -8.07 33.23 12.73
CA VAL A 183 -8.13 32.61 14.06
C VAL A 183 -8.36 33.73 15.09
N GLU A 184 -9.26 33.50 16.03
CA GLU A 184 -9.45 34.40 17.17
C GLU A 184 -8.47 34.05 18.29
N MET A 185 -7.70 35.03 18.72
CA MET A 185 -6.76 34.95 19.83
C MET A 185 -6.78 36.21 20.63
N ASP A 186 -7.10 36.09 21.92
CA ASP A 186 -7.17 37.20 22.88
C ASP A 186 -8.09 38.38 22.42
N GLY A 187 -9.18 38.03 21.69
CA GLY A 187 -10.13 39.01 21.15
C GLY A 187 -9.69 39.63 19.81
N GLU A 188 -8.52 39.28 19.29
CA GLU A 188 -8.01 39.79 18.01
C GLU A 188 -8.23 38.72 16.91
N ARG A 189 -8.69 39.13 15.72
CA ARG A 189 -8.83 38.26 14.53
C ARG A 189 -7.52 38.29 13.73
N ILE A 190 -6.74 37.22 13.83
CA ILE A 190 -5.45 37.08 13.17
C ILE A 190 -5.61 36.29 11.90
N PRO A 191 -5.13 36.75 10.73
CA PRO A 191 -5.15 36.00 9.49
C PRO A 191 -4.40 34.68 9.64
N ALA A 192 -4.97 33.59 9.12
CA ALA A 192 -4.37 32.26 9.15
C ALA A 192 -3.85 31.88 7.78
N LEU A 193 -2.71 31.20 7.77
CA LEU A 193 -2.10 30.59 6.59
C LEU A 193 -2.03 29.07 6.79
N LYS A 194 -2.43 28.30 5.79
CA LYS A 194 -2.21 26.86 5.76
C LYS A 194 -0.83 26.61 5.16
N PHE A 195 0.07 26.02 5.96
CA PHE A 195 1.38 25.57 5.50
C PHE A 195 1.23 24.44 4.46
N LEU A 196 2.00 24.52 3.38
CA LEU A 196 2.09 23.46 2.38
C LEU A 196 3.47 22.79 2.41
N LEU A 197 4.54 23.56 2.22
CA LEU A 197 5.92 23.07 2.26
C LEU A 197 6.92 24.21 2.42
N TYR A 198 8.17 23.88 2.69
CA TYR A 198 9.27 24.83 2.66
C TYR A 198 9.70 25.13 1.22
N GLU A 199 10.22 26.35 0.97
CA GLU A 199 10.65 26.77 -0.37
C GLU A 199 11.66 25.82 -1.00
N ASN A 200 12.62 25.35 -0.23
CA ASN A 200 13.67 24.44 -0.69
C ASN A 200 13.19 23.03 -1.04
N GLU A 201 12.01 22.64 -0.60
CA GLU A 201 11.42 21.31 -0.84
C GLU A 201 10.58 21.28 -2.12
N GLU A 202 10.11 22.41 -2.62
CA GLU A 202 9.12 22.47 -3.71
C GLU A 202 9.60 21.73 -4.97
N LYS A 203 10.84 21.97 -5.40
CA LYS A 203 11.38 21.35 -6.63
C LYS A 203 11.43 19.81 -6.53
N ALA A 204 11.90 19.31 -5.39
CA ALA A 204 11.98 17.88 -5.13
C ALA A 204 10.59 17.24 -5.05
N PHE A 205 9.66 17.90 -4.35
CA PHE A 205 8.28 17.45 -4.23
C PHE A 205 7.57 17.37 -5.59
N ARG A 206 7.67 18.43 -6.41
CA ARG A 206 7.06 18.44 -7.76
C ARG A 206 7.61 17.31 -8.64
N LYS A 207 8.91 17.07 -8.62
CA LYS A 207 9.54 15.98 -9.37
C LYS A 207 9.02 14.60 -8.93
N ALA A 208 9.00 14.35 -7.63
CA ALA A 208 8.49 13.08 -7.07
C ALA A 208 7.00 12.87 -7.39
N SER A 209 6.20 13.92 -7.25
CA SER A 209 4.76 13.90 -7.56
C SER A 209 4.47 13.57 -9.02
N GLN A 210 5.21 14.17 -9.95
CA GLN A 210 5.08 13.87 -11.38
C GLN A 210 5.44 12.42 -11.71
N GLN A 211 6.47 11.86 -11.08
CA GLN A 211 6.83 10.45 -11.24
C GLN A 211 5.69 9.55 -10.72
N MET A 212 5.18 9.82 -9.53
CA MET A 212 4.09 9.02 -8.93
C MET A 212 2.81 9.03 -9.76
N LEU A 213 2.45 10.20 -10.35
CA LEU A 213 1.26 10.31 -11.19
C LEU A 213 1.40 9.57 -12.53
N LYS A 214 2.62 9.34 -13.02
CA LYS A 214 2.92 8.60 -14.27
C LYS A 214 3.00 7.08 -14.05
N MET A 215 3.13 6.61 -12.83
CA MET A 215 3.16 5.17 -12.53
C MET A 215 1.76 4.57 -12.70
N ASN A 216 1.63 3.62 -13.65
CA ASN A 216 0.41 2.85 -13.93
C ASN A 216 0.17 1.77 -12.87
#